data_e5996cd52f6a2dae107d537465b131f8
#
_entry.id   e5996cd52f6a2dae107d537465b131f8
#
_cell.length_a   1.000
_cell.length_b   1.000
_cell.length_c   1.000
_cell.angle_alpha   90.00
_cell.angle_beta   90.00
_cell.angle_gamma   90.00
#
_symmetry.space_group_name_H-M   'P 1'
#
loop_
_entity.id
_entity.type
_entity.pdbx_description
1 polymer ?
#
loop_
_entity_poly.entity_id
_entity_poly.type
_entity_poly.pdbx_seq_one_letter_code
_entity_poly.pdbx_strand_id
1 'polypeptide(L)'
;RVRKKTDAAKFIAYFQSYTNTYAPVEYLEKLFSEAMAQECVVALSIGTRPDCLPDEVIDLLSRLNRIKPVWVELGLQTIHEETARYIRRGYPLPVYEAAVARLKAAGITVITHVILGLPGESREMMLATIDYLGGEHRPDGVKLQLLHVLEGTDLAEDWRAGKFACMEMDEYFDLLC
;
A
#
# COMPACT_ATOMS: atom_id res chain seq x y z
N ARG A 1 18.70 16.33 5.37
CA ARG A 1 17.79 16.32 6.55
C ARG A 1 17.75 14.95 7.21
N VAL A 2 17.68 13.85 6.43
CA VAL A 2 17.62 12.45 6.94
C VAL A 2 18.92 12.06 7.67
N ARG A 3 20.09 12.39 7.13
CA ARG A 3 21.41 12.11 7.76
C ARG A 3 21.59 12.73 9.15
N LYS A 4 20.78 13.71 9.53
CA LYS A 4 20.76 14.25 10.90
C LYS A 4 19.99 13.38 11.90
N LYS A 5 19.25 12.37 11.41
CA LYS A 5 18.38 11.51 12.21
C LYS A 5 18.88 10.08 12.35
N THR A 6 19.86 9.69 11.55
CA THR A 6 20.38 8.32 11.51
C THR A 6 21.80 8.28 10.92
N ASP A 7 22.61 7.34 11.39
CA ASP A 7 23.95 7.02 10.86
C ASP A 7 23.92 6.03 9.68
N ALA A 8 22.71 5.69 9.18
CA ALA A 8 22.55 4.80 8.04
C ALA A 8 23.25 5.35 6.80
N ALA A 9 23.98 4.48 6.09
CA ALA A 9 24.67 4.82 4.85
C ALA A 9 23.80 4.58 3.60
N LYS A 10 22.78 3.71 3.70
CA LYS A 10 21.90 3.29 2.60
C LYS A 10 20.45 3.59 2.95
N PHE A 11 19.68 4.01 1.95
CA PHE A 11 18.28 4.42 2.11
C PHE A 11 17.41 3.81 1.01
N ILE A 12 16.14 3.63 1.31
CA ILE A 12 15.08 3.39 0.34
C ILE A 12 14.40 4.73 0.08
N ALA A 13 14.31 5.15 -1.18
CA ALA A 13 13.50 6.32 -1.53
C ALA A 13 12.03 5.91 -1.51
N TYR A 14 11.27 6.42 -0.56
CA TYR A 14 9.89 6.04 -0.31
C TYR A 14 8.91 7.16 -0.68
N PHE A 15 8.07 6.88 -1.67
CA PHE A 15 6.97 7.72 -2.13
C PHE A 15 5.67 7.18 -1.54
N GLN A 16 5.19 7.78 -0.46
CA GLN A 16 4.06 7.25 0.31
C GLN A 16 2.80 8.11 0.21
N SER A 17 2.93 9.43 0.18
CA SER A 17 1.78 10.32 0.27
C SER A 17 0.92 10.26 -0.98
N TYR A 18 -0.38 9.94 -0.82
CA TYR A 18 -1.35 9.84 -1.91
C TYR A 18 -1.04 8.74 -2.94
N THR A 19 -1.45 8.94 -4.20
CA THR A 19 -1.29 7.99 -5.31
C THR A 19 -0.11 8.42 -6.17
N ASN A 20 1.06 7.81 -5.95
CA ASN A 20 2.32 8.29 -6.52
C ASN A 20 2.56 7.88 -7.99
N THR A 21 1.61 7.20 -8.63
CA THR A 21 1.64 6.89 -10.06
C THR A 21 0.58 7.63 -10.86
N TYR A 22 -0.20 8.52 -10.22
CA TYR A 22 -1.23 9.31 -10.88
C TYR A 22 -0.66 10.64 -11.39
N ALA A 23 0.15 10.53 -12.45
CA ALA A 23 0.74 11.67 -13.15
C ALA A 23 1.21 11.23 -14.56
N PRO A 24 1.50 12.16 -15.49
CA PRO A 24 2.12 11.83 -16.77
C PRO A 24 3.42 11.02 -16.60
N VAL A 25 3.64 10.03 -17.44
CA VAL A 25 4.77 9.09 -17.29
C VAL A 25 6.12 9.79 -17.36
N GLU A 26 6.26 10.84 -18.16
CA GLU A 26 7.50 11.62 -18.27
C GLU A 26 7.84 12.35 -16.97
N TYR A 27 6.81 12.83 -16.27
CA TYR A 27 6.99 13.45 -14.94
C TYR A 27 7.43 12.41 -13.90
N LEU A 28 6.79 11.23 -13.90
CA LEU A 28 7.14 10.13 -13.01
C LEU A 28 8.57 9.63 -13.27
N GLU A 29 8.95 9.47 -14.55
CA GLU A 29 10.30 9.03 -14.95
C GLU A 29 11.37 10.00 -14.42
N LYS A 30 11.16 11.31 -14.61
CA LYS A 30 12.06 12.33 -14.06
C LYS A 30 12.17 12.22 -12.55
N LEU A 31 11.05 12.19 -11.84
CA LEU A 31 10.99 12.19 -10.37
C LEU A 31 11.68 10.95 -9.76
N PHE A 32 11.35 9.77 -10.30
CA PHE A 32 11.90 8.51 -9.81
C PHE A 32 13.38 8.36 -10.15
N SER A 33 13.80 8.77 -11.36
CA SER A 33 15.20 8.75 -11.77
C SER A 33 16.05 9.69 -10.93
N GLU A 34 15.58 10.89 -10.61
CA GLU A 34 16.30 11.82 -9.72
C GLU A 34 16.50 11.23 -8.31
N ALA A 35 15.48 10.53 -7.77
CA ALA A 35 15.61 9.86 -6.48
C ALA A 35 16.63 8.70 -6.55
N MET A 36 16.57 7.89 -7.61
CA MET A 36 17.45 6.74 -7.82
C MET A 36 18.89 7.13 -8.16
N ALA A 37 19.13 8.32 -8.70
CA ALA A 37 20.47 8.82 -9.02
C ALA A 37 21.34 9.06 -7.78
N GLN A 38 20.71 9.18 -6.60
CA GLN A 38 21.47 9.33 -5.35
C GLN A 38 22.21 8.04 -5.00
N GLU A 39 23.53 8.12 -4.76
CA GLU A 39 24.38 6.95 -4.43
C GLU A 39 23.90 6.22 -3.18
N CYS A 40 23.40 6.96 -2.18
CA CYS A 40 22.92 6.38 -0.95
C CYS A 40 21.52 5.73 -1.08
N VAL A 41 20.81 5.89 -2.20
CA VAL A 41 19.53 5.24 -2.46
C VAL A 41 19.77 3.90 -3.13
N VAL A 42 19.36 2.83 -2.45
CA VAL A 42 19.57 1.45 -2.91
C VAL A 42 18.32 0.80 -3.48
N ALA A 43 17.14 1.34 -3.19
CA ALA A 43 15.86 0.87 -3.73
C ALA A 43 14.86 2.02 -3.78
N LEU A 44 13.80 1.84 -4.58
CA LEU A 44 12.66 2.72 -4.70
C LEU A 44 11.43 1.99 -4.17
N SER A 45 10.65 2.62 -3.29
CA SER A 45 9.36 2.11 -2.82
C SER A 45 8.26 3.12 -3.16
N ILE A 46 7.19 2.67 -3.82
CA ILE A 46 6.15 3.55 -4.38
C ILE A 46 4.79 3.08 -3.89
N GLY A 47 4.18 3.86 -2.99
CA GLY A 47 2.80 3.65 -2.56
C GLY A 47 1.82 4.17 -3.61
N THR A 48 0.91 3.31 -4.07
CA THR A 48 -0.10 3.69 -5.06
C THR A 48 -1.39 2.88 -4.97
N ARG A 49 -2.37 3.29 -5.77
CA ARG A 49 -3.63 2.59 -5.96
C ARG A 49 -3.53 1.60 -7.13
N PRO A 50 -4.17 0.43 -7.05
CA PRO A 50 -4.17 -0.56 -8.13
C PRO A 50 -4.73 -0.05 -9.46
N ASP A 51 -5.72 0.85 -9.41
CA ASP A 51 -6.37 1.45 -10.57
C ASP A 51 -5.57 2.60 -11.23
N CYS A 52 -4.40 2.94 -10.67
CA CYS A 52 -3.51 3.99 -11.17
C CYS A 52 -2.19 3.42 -11.73
N LEU A 53 -2.27 2.28 -12.40
CA LEU A 53 -1.13 1.56 -13.00
C LEU A 53 -1.40 1.25 -14.48
N PRO A 54 -1.47 2.26 -15.37
CA PRO A 54 -1.54 2.00 -16.80
C PRO A 54 -0.26 1.30 -17.30
N ASP A 55 -0.31 0.68 -18.49
CA ASP A 55 0.81 -0.12 -19.03
C ASP A 55 2.11 0.69 -19.12
N GLU A 56 2.04 1.93 -19.56
CA GLU A 56 3.18 2.83 -19.66
C GLU A 56 3.88 3.09 -18.34
N VAL A 57 3.14 3.11 -17.23
CA VAL A 57 3.72 3.23 -15.88
C VAL A 57 4.38 1.92 -15.46
N ILE A 58 3.75 0.77 -15.71
CA ILE A 58 4.36 -0.53 -15.42
C ILE A 58 5.65 -0.72 -16.22
N ASP A 59 5.66 -0.32 -17.48
CA ASP A 59 6.86 -0.35 -18.34
C ASP A 59 7.97 0.55 -17.79
N LEU A 60 7.63 1.76 -17.34
CA LEU A 60 8.57 2.66 -16.67
C LEU A 60 9.16 1.98 -15.44
N LEU A 61 8.32 1.47 -14.54
CA LEU A 61 8.77 0.82 -13.31
C LEU A 61 9.65 -0.41 -13.59
N SER A 62 9.31 -1.19 -14.63
CA SER A 62 10.12 -2.34 -15.07
C SER A 62 11.49 -1.89 -15.58
N ARG A 63 11.59 -0.79 -16.33
CA ARG A 63 12.89 -0.22 -16.74
C ARG A 63 13.73 0.22 -15.55
N LEU A 64 13.10 0.92 -14.61
CA LEU A 64 13.78 1.39 -13.38
C LEU A 64 14.24 0.23 -12.51
N ASN A 65 13.46 -0.85 -12.41
CA ASN A 65 13.79 -2.04 -11.63
C ASN A 65 15.06 -2.76 -12.12
N ARG A 66 15.45 -2.58 -13.39
CA ARG A 66 16.74 -3.10 -13.92
C ARG A 66 17.95 -2.29 -13.44
N ILE A 67 17.73 -1.08 -12.94
CA ILE A 67 18.80 -0.19 -12.43
C ILE A 67 18.99 -0.38 -10.93
N LYS A 68 17.89 -0.28 -10.16
CA LYS A 68 17.82 -0.55 -8.72
C LYS A 68 16.48 -1.16 -8.38
N PRO A 69 16.38 -2.02 -7.36
CA PRO A 69 15.11 -2.63 -6.96
C PRO A 69 13.98 -1.63 -6.80
N VAL A 70 12.83 -1.92 -7.41
CA VAL A 70 11.58 -1.15 -7.28
C VAL A 70 10.55 -2.00 -6.57
N TRP A 71 9.97 -1.46 -5.50
CA TRP A 71 8.85 -2.04 -4.79
C TRP A 71 7.60 -1.20 -5.02
N VAL A 72 6.49 -1.85 -5.33
CA VAL A 72 5.19 -1.19 -5.44
C VAL A 72 4.34 -1.61 -4.24
N GLU A 73 3.92 -0.61 -3.46
CA GLU A 73 3.07 -0.80 -2.29
C GLU A 73 1.62 -0.51 -2.68
N LEU A 74 0.80 -1.56 -2.78
CA LEU A 74 -0.60 -1.48 -3.20
C LEU A 74 -1.56 -1.43 -2.01
N GLY A 75 -2.48 -0.48 -2.02
CA GLY A 75 -3.58 -0.46 -1.08
C GLY A 75 -4.63 -1.50 -1.44
N LEU A 76 -4.76 -2.59 -0.69
CA LEU A 76 -5.91 -3.48 -0.70
C LEU A 76 -6.88 -3.09 0.41
N GLN A 77 -6.34 -2.87 1.59
CA GLN A 77 -6.99 -2.55 2.86
C GLN A 77 -7.80 -3.73 3.41
N THR A 78 -8.72 -4.30 2.63
CA THR A 78 -9.57 -5.45 2.94
C THR A 78 -10.07 -6.10 1.66
N ILE A 79 -10.43 -7.40 1.72
CA ILE A 79 -11.13 -8.09 0.63
C ILE A 79 -12.65 -7.89 0.66
N HIS A 80 -13.19 -7.38 1.76
CA HIS A 80 -14.64 -7.25 1.98
C HIS A 80 -15.16 -5.99 1.28
N GLU A 81 -15.94 -6.19 0.21
CA GLU A 81 -16.41 -5.11 -0.66
C GLU A 81 -17.34 -4.12 0.03
N GLU A 82 -18.09 -4.55 1.06
CA GLU A 82 -18.93 -3.67 1.84
C GLU A 82 -18.09 -2.69 2.68
N THR A 83 -17.08 -3.22 3.39
CA THR A 83 -16.11 -2.40 4.13
C THR A 83 -15.33 -1.51 3.19
N ALA A 84 -14.87 -2.04 2.05
CA ALA A 84 -14.13 -1.28 1.03
C ALA A 84 -14.95 -0.08 0.49
N ARG A 85 -16.26 -0.25 0.30
CA ARG A 85 -17.17 0.85 -0.06
C ARG A 85 -17.33 1.86 1.06
N TYR A 86 -17.47 1.38 2.30
CA TYR A 86 -17.61 2.25 3.47
C TYR A 86 -16.39 3.16 3.66
N ILE A 87 -15.18 2.62 3.55
CA ILE A 87 -13.92 3.40 3.64
C ILE A 87 -13.58 4.13 2.35
N ARG A 88 -14.44 4.05 1.32
CA ARG A 88 -14.25 4.72 0.02
C ARG A 88 -12.95 4.31 -0.68
N ARG A 89 -12.60 3.04 -0.66
CA ARG A 89 -11.42 2.51 -1.36
C ARG A 89 -11.39 2.89 -2.85
N GLY A 90 -12.56 2.89 -3.50
CA GLY A 90 -12.76 3.46 -4.84
C GLY A 90 -12.45 2.53 -6.01
N TYR A 91 -12.11 1.27 -5.78
CA TYR A 91 -11.94 0.20 -6.78
C TYR A 91 -12.35 -1.16 -6.19
N PRO A 92 -12.87 -2.10 -7.02
CA PRO A 92 -13.25 -3.44 -6.59
C PRO A 92 -12.02 -4.37 -6.52
N LEU A 93 -12.17 -5.49 -5.83
CA LEU A 93 -11.11 -6.48 -5.60
C LEU A 93 -10.42 -6.97 -6.90
N PRO A 94 -11.13 -7.29 -8.01
CA PRO A 94 -10.49 -7.73 -9.25
C PRO A 94 -9.48 -6.73 -9.85
N VAL A 95 -9.62 -5.43 -9.58
CA VAL A 95 -8.65 -4.42 -10.01
C VAL A 95 -7.33 -4.57 -9.26
N TYR A 96 -7.38 -4.90 -7.97
CA TYR A 96 -6.20 -5.23 -7.19
C TYR A 96 -5.53 -6.51 -7.71
N GLU A 97 -6.29 -7.58 -7.94
CA GLU A 97 -5.79 -8.86 -8.46
C GLU A 97 -5.06 -8.67 -9.79
N ALA A 98 -5.68 -7.96 -10.73
CA ALA A 98 -5.08 -7.66 -12.02
C ALA A 98 -3.79 -6.83 -11.89
N ALA A 99 -3.75 -5.86 -10.98
CA ALA A 99 -2.55 -5.06 -10.73
C ALA A 99 -1.40 -5.91 -10.18
N VAL A 100 -1.66 -6.78 -9.19
CA VAL A 100 -0.66 -7.71 -8.65
C VAL A 100 -0.11 -8.61 -9.76
N ALA A 101 -0.99 -9.23 -10.56
CA ALA A 101 -0.59 -10.12 -11.64
C ALA A 101 0.30 -9.41 -12.66
N ARG A 102 -0.06 -8.19 -13.08
CA ARG A 102 0.69 -7.38 -14.07
C ARG A 102 2.05 -6.94 -13.51
N LEU A 103 2.12 -6.49 -12.27
CA LEU A 103 3.38 -6.10 -11.62
C LEU A 103 4.33 -7.29 -11.47
N LYS A 104 3.83 -8.45 -11.02
CA LYS A 104 4.64 -9.67 -10.90
C LYS A 104 5.13 -10.17 -12.26
N ALA A 105 4.30 -10.13 -13.31
CA ALA A 105 4.71 -10.44 -14.67
C ALA A 105 5.83 -9.51 -15.18
N ALA A 106 5.86 -8.26 -14.72
CA ALA A 106 6.92 -7.29 -15.00
C ALA A 106 8.16 -7.45 -14.09
N GLY A 107 8.19 -8.44 -13.19
CA GLY A 107 9.29 -8.71 -12.25
C GLY A 107 9.40 -7.69 -11.11
N ILE A 108 8.34 -6.97 -10.80
CA ILE A 108 8.30 -5.94 -9.77
C ILE A 108 7.83 -6.55 -8.46
N THR A 109 8.55 -6.27 -7.37
CA THR A 109 8.16 -6.67 -6.01
C THR A 109 6.90 -5.93 -5.57
N VAL A 110 5.89 -6.68 -5.10
CA VAL A 110 4.60 -6.15 -4.65
C VAL A 110 4.46 -6.30 -3.14
N ILE A 111 4.17 -5.18 -2.46
CA ILE A 111 3.84 -5.14 -1.04
C ILE A 111 2.38 -4.71 -0.92
N THR A 112 1.56 -5.47 -0.21
CA THR A 112 0.14 -5.15 -0.02
C THR A 112 -0.10 -4.53 1.33
N HIS A 113 -0.81 -3.40 1.34
CA HIS A 113 -1.27 -2.75 2.55
C HIS A 113 -2.63 -3.30 2.96
N VAL A 114 -2.75 -3.71 4.22
CA VAL A 114 -3.98 -4.14 4.89
C VAL A 114 -4.20 -3.28 6.12
N ILE A 115 -5.43 -2.87 6.37
CA ILE A 115 -5.82 -2.16 7.58
C ILE A 115 -6.66 -3.09 8.45
N LEU A 116 -6.19 -3.34 9.66
CA LEU A 116 -6.90 -4.10 10.68
C LEU A 116 -7.75 -3.16 11.54
N GLY A 117 -8.90 -3.66 12.02
CA GLY A 117 -9.83 -2.88 12.84
C GLY A 117 -10.73 -1.94 12.04
N LEU A 118 -10.96 -2.23 10.75
CA LEU A 118 -11.91 -1.46 9.93
C LEU A 118 -13.34 -1.60 10.48
N PRO A 119 -14.18 -0.55 10.39
CA PRO A 119 -15.54 -0.59 10.90
C PRO A 119 -16.38 -1.73 10.31
N GLY A 120 -17.00 -2.50 11.18
CA GLY A 120 -17.86 -3.63 10.78
C GLY A 120 -17.10 -4.93 10.50
N GLU A 121 -15.78 -4.97 10.55
CA GLU A 121 -15.00 -6.20 10.37
C GLU A 121 -14.83 -6.95 11.70
N SER A 122 -15.20 -8.23 11.70
CA SER A 122 -14.87 -9.16 12.78
C SER A 122 -13.43 -9.67 12.67
N ARG A 123 -12.96 -10.35 13.73
CA ARG A 123 -11.66 -11.03 13.73
C ARG A 123 -11.53 -12.00 12.55
N GLU A 124 -12.57 -12.79 12.30
CA GLU A 124 -12.61 -13.78 11.21
C GLU A 124 -12.52 -13.12 9.83
N MET A 125 -13.14 -11.96 9.66
CA MET A 125 -13.05 -11.18 8.42
C MET A 125 -11.63 -10.66 8.18
N MET A 126 -10.98 -10.12 9.20
CA MET A 126 -9.60 -9.67 9.11
C MET A 126 -8.65 -10.84 8.79
N LEU A 127 -8.80 -11.99 9.46
CA LEU A 127 -8.03 -13.20 9.17
C LEU A 127 -8.28 -13.71 7.75
N ALA A 128 -9.53 -13.71 7.27
CA ALA A 128 -9.85 -14.08 5.90
C ALA A 128 -9.13 -13.19 4.86
N THR A 129 -8.94 -11.91 5.16
CA THR A 129 -8.13 -11.01 4.31
C THR A 129 -6.66 -11.46 4.27
N ILE A 130 -6.09 -11.89 5.39
CA ILE A 130 -4.71 -12.38 5.44
C ILE A 130 -4.57 -13.74 4.74
N ASP A 131 -5.50 -14.66 4.97
CA ASP A 131 -5.52 -15.97 4.31
C ASP A 131 -5.62 -15.84 2.79
N TYR A 132 -6.46 -14.92 2.31
CA TYR A 132 -6.56 -14.60 0.89
C TYR A 132 -5.22 -14.15 0.29
N LEU A 133 -4.45 -13.33 1.00
CA LEU A 133 -3.12 -12.90 0.55
C LEU A 133 -2.07 -14.01 0.60
N GLY A 134 -2.31 -15.09 1.34
CA GLY A 134 -1.49 -16.31 1.32
C GLY A 134 -1.74 -17.23 0.11
N GLY A 135 -2.84 -17.02 -0.63
CA GLY A 135 -3.30 -17.84 -1.74
C GLY A 135 -2.72 -17.47 -3.12
N GLU A 136 -3.54 -17.61 -4.16
CA GLU A 136 -3.15 -17.44 -5.58
C GLU A 136 -2.64 -16.03 -5.90
N HIS A 137 -3.22 -14.99 -5.29
CA HIS A 137 -2.85 -13.59 -5.50
C HIS A 137 -1.78 -13.09 -4.51
N ARG A 138 -0.93 -14.02 -4.05
CA ARG A 138 0.09 -13.75 -3.04
C ARG A 138 1.05 -12.62 -3.48
N PRO A 139 1.10 -11.50 -2.74
CA PRO A 139 2.14 -10.48 -2.90
C PRO A 139 3.49 -10.99 -2.36
N ASP A 140 4.56 -10.27 -2.59
CA ASP A 140 5.88 -10.57 -2.07
C ASP A 140 6.03 -10.15 -0.60
N GLY A 141 5.19 -9.21 -0.15
CA GLY A 141 5.13 -8.77 1.23
C GLY A 141 3.77 -8.19 1.61
N VAL A 142 3.48 -8.16 2.90
CA VAL A 142 2.27 -7.57 3.47
C VAL A 142 2.65 -6.55 4.52
N LYS A 143 2.00 -5.39 4.50
CA LYS A 143 2.14 -4.34 5.51
C LYS A 143 0.84 -4.21 6.27
N LEU A 144 0.82 -4.72 7.49
CA LEU A 144 -0.33 -4.63 8.38
C LEU A 144 -0.32 -3.28 9.11
N GLN A 145 -1.45 -2.60 9.10
CA GLN A 145 -1.65 -1.32 9.74
C GLN A 145 -2.89 -1.37 10.61
N LEU A 146 -2.83 -0.80 11.81
CA LEU A 146 -4.02 -0.56 12.62
C LEU A 146 -4.77 0.65 12.07
N LEU A 147 -6.10 0.61 12.07
CA LEU A 147 -6.92 1.76 11.72
C LEU A 147 -6.60 2.96 12.62
N HIS A 148 -6.30 4.08 12.00
CA HIS A 148 -6.18 5.37 12.65
C HIS A 148 -7.31 6.29 12.23
N VAL A 149 -8.15 6.69 13.18
CA VAL A 149 -9.21 7.68 12.95
C VAL A 149 -8.61 9.08 13.03
N LEU A 150 -8.57 9.76 11.89
CA LEU A 150 -7.97 11.09 11.79
C LEU A 150 -9.03 12.18 11.92
N GLU A 151 -8.71 13.22 12.69
CA GLU A 151 -9.54 14.39 12.86
C GLU A 151 -9.86 15.06 11.51
N GLY A 152 -11.10 15.56 11.37
CA GLY A 152 -11.57 16.22 10.15
C GLY A 152 -11.95 15.26 9.01
N THR A 153 -12.13 13.97 9.30
CA THR A 153 -12.64 12.97 8.34
C THR A 153 -14.07 12.53 8.69
N ASP A 154 -14.84 12.11 7.70
CA ASP A 154 -16.17 11.52 7.91
C ASP A 154 -16.11 10.31 8.87
N LEU A 155 -15.00 9.56 8.81
CA LEU A 155 -14.76 8.44 9.71
C LEU A 155 -14.66 8.89 11.18
N ALA A 156 -14.06 10.05 11.44
CA ALA A 156 -14.01 10.62 12.78
C ALA A 156 -15.39 11.07 13.26
N GLU A 157 -16.24 11.57 12.37
CA GLU A 157 -17.63 11.89 12.70
C GLU A 157 -18.44 10.64 13.04
N ASP A 158 -18.27 9.57 12.27
CA ASP A 158 -18.92 8.29 12.51
C ASP A 158 -18.47 7.66 13.85
N TRP A 159 -17.19 7.73 14.15
CA TRP A 159 -16.65 7.27 15.44
C TRP A 159 -17.20 8.09 16.62
N ARG A 160 -17.26 9.43 16.53
CA ARG A 160 -17.85 10.28 17.58
C ARG A 160 -19.35 10.03 17.75
N ALA A 161 -20.03 9.66 16.67
CA ALA A 161 -21.44 9.27 16.71
C ALA A 161 -21.65 7.85 17.28
N GLY A 162 -20.60 7.14 17.68
CA GLY A 162 -20.68 5.79 18.24
C GLY A 162 -21.04 4.70 17.25
N LYS A 163 -20.87 4.92 15.95
CA LYS A 163 -21.19 3.93 14.90
C LYS A 163 -20.25 2.75 14.89
N PHE A 164 -19.02 2.92 15.38
CA PHE A 164 -18.03 1.86 15.59
C PHE A 164 -17.07 2.23 16.73
N ALA A 165 -16.39 1.23 17.27
CA ALA A 165 -15.27 1.40 18.20
C ALA A 165 -13.94 1.11 17.51
N CYS A 166 -12.87 1.79 17.93
CA CYS A 166 -11.53 1.43 17.51
C CYS A 166 -11.10 0.15 18.24
N MET A 167 -10.27 -0.65 17.58
CA MET A 167 -9.65 -1.83 18.19
C MET A 167 -8.68 -1.37 19.30
N GLU A 168 -8.73 -2.05 20.44
CA GLU A 168 -7.79 -1.82 21.53
C GLU A 168 -6.41 -2.42 21.21
N MET A 169 -5.38 -1.90 21.86
CA MET A 169 -3.99 -2.31 21.58
C MET A 169 -3.77 -3.81 21.86
N ASP A 170 -4.34 -4.33 22.92
CA ASP A 170 -4.18 -5.75 23.30
C ASP A 170 -4.88 -6.66 22.26
N GLU A 171 -6.07 -6.27 21.77
CA GLU A 171 -6.77 -6.98 20.69
C GLU A 171 -5.96 -7.00 19.39
N TYR A 172 -5.29 -5.88 19.07
CA TYR A 172 -4.42 -5.79 17.90
C TYR A 172 -3.21 -6.73 18.03
N PHE A 173 -2.56 -6.78 19.19
CA PHE A 173 -1.45 -7.70 19.43
C PHE A 173 -1.89 -9.16 19.39
N ASP A 174 -3.05 -9.49 19.97
CA ASP A 174 -3.62 -10.85 19.91
C ASP A 174 -3.98 -11.28 18.49
N LEU A 175 -4.29 -10.33 17.61
CA LEU A 175 -4.55 -10.62 16.20
C LEU A 175 -3.27 -10.86 15.39
N LEU A 176 -2.15 -10.21 15.78
CA LEU A 176 -0.85 -10.34 15.11
C LEU A 176 -0.07 -11.60 15.51
N CYS A 177 -0.35 -12.21 16.67
CA CYS A 177 0.30 -13.41 17.18
C CYS A 177 -0.47 -14.68 16.88
#